data_1f08edc8d69b46f6519664224581d929
#
_entry.id   1f08edc8d69b46f6519664224581d929
#
_cell.length_a   1.000
_cell.length_b   1.000
_cell.length_c   1.000
_cell.angle_alpha   90.00
_cell.angle_beta   90.00
_cell.angle_gamma   90.00
#
_symmetry.space_group_name_H-M   'P 1'
#
loop_
_entity.id
_entity.type
_entity.pdbx_description
1 polymer ?
#
loop_
_entity_poly.entity_id
_entity_poly.type
_entity_poly.pdbx_seq_one_letter_code
_entity_poly.pdbx_strand_id
1 'polypeptide(L)'
;LQEKINELKDYAELAQASYFYFDLEDCILQENETIITLNELLNLSYNGKIAGKKEKVGQKYSFISKGKLNGEFGELQTKNFIQRYEVQFHQPNTTSGFSATLFYDKQKDEFIVGFRGTEGFWNIDTMQDITLSLNGNIQSSSLLEFLEQVNKIIKNKHKRIIFVGHSLGGYLAQMALIYCDIKYKDKLSFSPNEVYTFNSPSVYGWNFPNIAINPNTIKIMQDLLGKYTIDVSEKITHIYDNGKIEIIASAQYGASNALGIYTGKNDHSIKPLVNTLYFILIF
;
A
#
# COMPACT_ATOMS: atom_id res chain seq x y z
N LEU A 1 -9.28 -14.35 18.94
CA LEU A 1 -9.40 -12.89 18.79
C LEU A 1 -8.01 -12.23 18.72
N GLN A 2 -7.15 -12.47 19.67
CA GLN A 2 -5.79 -11.89 19.75
C GLN A 2 -4.95 -12.17 18.51
N GLU A 3 -5.00 -13.40 18.01
CA GLU A 3 -4.28 -13.80 16.79
C GLU A 3 -4.75 -12.98 15.56
N LYS A 4 -6.07 -12.76 15.40
CA LYS A 4 -6.60 -11.95 14.30
C LYS A 4 -6.21 -10.49 14.44
N ILE A 5 -6.16 -9.94 15.66
CA ILE A 5 -5.71 -8.56 15.89
C ILE A 5 -4.22 -8.42 15.56
N ASN A 6 -3.39 -9.40 15.93
CA ASN A 6 -1.98 -9.44 15.55
C ASN A 6 -1.80 -9.45 14.03
N GLU A 7 -2.58 -10.26 13.34
CA GLU A 7 -2.55 -10.33 11.88
C GLU A 7 -2.92 -8.99 11.25
N LEU A 8 -4.02 -8.36 11.70
CA LEU A 8 -4.44 -7.05 11.21
C LEU A 8 -3.40 -5.96 11.48
N LYS A 9 -2.76 -5.99 12.67
CA LYS A 9 -1.66 -5.07 13.00
C LYS A 9 -0.48 -5.24 12.03
N ASP A 10 -0.07 -6.47 11.77
CA ASP A 10 1.03 -6.78 10.85
C ASP A 10 0.75 -6.23 9.44
N TYR A 11 -0.46 -6.45 8.93
CA TYR A 11 -0.82 -5.98 7.60
C TYR A 11 -1.04 -4.47 7.53
N ALA A 12 -1.54 -3.84 8.60
CA ALA A 12 -1.63 -2.37 8.69
C ALA A 12 -0.23 -1.73 8.68
N GLU A 13 0.72 -2.30 9.40
CA GLU A 13 2.12 -1.86 9.43
C GLU A 13 2.78 -1.98 8.04
N LEU A 14 2.54 -3.08 7.32
CA LEU A 14 3.04 -3.26 5.96
C LEU A 14 2.39 -2.30 4.96
N ALA A 15 1.09 -2.00 5.13
CA ALA A 15 0.43 -0.97 4.34
C ALA A 15 1.00 0.43 4.62
N GLN A 16 1.38 0.74 5.86
CA GLN A 16 2.11 1.97 6.21
C GLN A 16 3.51 1.97 5.58
N ALA A 17 4.26 0.88 5.69
CA ALA A 17 5.60 0.75 5.12
C ALA A 17 5.61 0.93 3.59
N SER A 18 4.50 0.62 2.92
CA SER A 18 4.37 0.79 1.46
C SER A 18 4.49 2.24 0.97
N TYR A 19 4.39 3.23 1.88
CA TYR A 19 4.63 4.64 1.58
C TYR A 19 6.11 5.01 1.56
N PHE A 20 7.01 4.18 2.11
CA PHE A 20 8.41 4.53 2.25
C PHE A 20 9.19 4.37 0.94
N TYR A 21 10.21 5.21 0.76
CA TYR A 21 11.00 5.26 -0.46
C TYR A 21 12.16 4.27 -0.42
N PHE A 22 11.88 2.99 -0.58
CA PHE A 22 12.88 1.92 -0.56
C PHE A 22 13.94 2.05 -1.66
N ASP A 23 13.67 2.82 -2.72
CA ASP A 23 14.64 3.13 -3.76
C ASP A 23 15.77 4.07 -3.32
N LEU A 24 15.67 4.61 -2.09
CA LEU A 24 16.75 5.38 -1.45
C LEU A 24 17.72 4.48 -0.65
N GLU A 25 17.48 3.20 -0.52
CA GLU A 25 18.44 2.25 0.06
C GLU A 25 19.74 2.28 -0.76
N ASP A 26 20.87 2.11 -0.11
CA ASP A 26 22.23 2.23 -0.69
C ASP A 26 22.59 3.64 -1.20
N CYS A 27 21.71 4.62 -1.10
CA CYS A 27 22.06 6.02 -1.27
C CYS A 27 22.89 6.51 -0.07
N ILE A 28 23.46 7.69 -0.21
CA ILE A 28 24.27 8.35 0.81
C ILE A 28 23.43 9.40 1.51
N LEU A 29 23.42 9.38 2.84
CA LEU A 29 22.83 10.44 3.66
C LEU A 29 23.70 11.70 3.56
N GLN A 30 23.15 12.81 3.11
CA GLN A 30 23.92 14.04 2.86
C GLN A 30 24.61 14.58 4.11
N GLU A 31 23.97 14.46 5.26
CA GLU A 31 24.37 15.07 6.51
C GLU A 31 25.72 14.53 7.04
N ASN A 32 25.97 13.23 6.93
CA ASN A 32 27.15 12.58 7.47
C ASN A 32 27.83 11.60 6.51
N GLU A 33 27.38 11.57 5.26
CA GLU A 33 27.91 10.71 4.19
C GLU A 33 27.86 9.18 4.47
N THR A 34 26.98 8.75 5.37
CA THR A 34 26.77 7.32 5.63
C THR A 34 25.83 6.69 4.60
N ILE A 35 26.03 5.41 4.32
CA ILE A 35 25.15 4.62 3.46
C ILE A 35 23.82 4.40 4.19
N ILE A 36 22.71 4.62 3.47
CA ILE A 36 21.35 4.42 3.97
C ILE A 36 21.02 2.94 3.88
N THR A 37 20.60 2.38 5.03
CA THR A 37 20.08 1.04 5.16
C THR A 37 18.57 1.08 5.45
N LEU A 38 17.93 -0.06 5.61
CA LEU A 38 16.54 -0.12 6.03
C LEU A 38 16.28 0.61 7.36
N ASN A 39 17.27 0.70 8.25
CA ASN A 39 17.11 1.44 9.49
C ASN A 39 16.82 2.92 9.26
N GLU A 40 17.60 3.58 8.42
CA GLU A 40 17.42 5.00 8.09
C GLU A 40 16.14 5.23 7.26
N LEU A 41 15.78 4.27 6.38
CA LEU A 41 14.57 4.36 5.57
C LEU A 41 13.29 4.32 6.38
N LEU A 42 13.22 3.47 7.39
CA LEU A 42 12.01 3.23 8.16
C LEU A 42 11.86 4.19 9.35
N ASN A 43 12.98 4.64 9.92
CA ASN A 43 13.01 5.31 11.22
C ASN A 43 12.62 6.80 11.11
N LEU A 44 11.66 7.19 11.93
CA LEU A 44 11.15 8.56 12.02
C LEU A 44 12.25 9.63 12.30
N SER A 45 13.33 9.25 13.00
CA SER A 45 14.43 10.19 13.31
C SER A 45 15.21 10.65 12.07
N TYR A 46 15.06 9.94 10.95
CA TYR A 46 15.66 10.30 9.66
C TYR A 46 14.66 10.96 8.69
N ASN A 47 13.39 11.08 9.07
CA ASN A 47 12.36 11.68 8.21
C ASN A 47 12.76 13.10 7.78
N GLY A 48 12.65 13.37 6.48
CA GLY A 48 13.01 14.65 5.87
C GLY A 48 14.48 14.85 5.55
N LYS A 49 15.39 13.96 6.00
CA LYS A 49 16.81 14.02 5.65
C LYS A 49 17.04 13.70 4.17
N ILE A 50 18.04 14.35 3.58
CA ILE A 50 18.31 14.25 2.14
C ILE A 50 19.19 13.05 1.86
N ALA A 51 18.76 12.26 0.88
CA ALA A 51 19.47 11.11 0.33
C ALA A 51 19.86 11.33 -1.12
N GLY A 52 21.02 10.83 -1.53
CA GLY A 52 21.49 10.96 -2.90
C GLY A 52 22.66 10.07 -3.22
N LYS A 53 23.33 10.37 -4.33
CA LYS A 53 24.52 9.69 -4.79
C LYS A 53 25.67 10.68 -4.95
N LYS A 54 26.89 10.21 -4.79
CA LYS A 54 28.07 10.97 -5.22
C LYS A 54 28.40 10.58 -6.64
N GLU A 55 28.38 11.54 -7.53
CA GLU A 55 28.76 11.35 -8.93
C GLU A 55 29.98 12.20 -9.29
N LYS A 56 30.81 11.66 -10.15
CA LYS A 56 32.01 12.37 -10.64
C LYS A 56 31.57 13.36 -11.72
N VAL A 57 31.73 14.65 -11.43
CA VAL A 57 31.47 15.75 -12.36
C VAL A 57 32.82 16.41 -12.70
N GLY A 58 33.37 16.08 -13.87
CA GLY A 58 34.72 16.48 -14.23
C GLY A 58 35.79 15.79 -13.36
N GLN A 59 36.61 16.60 -12.65
CA GLN A 59 37.64 16.08 -11.72
C GLN A 59 37.19 16.02 -10.26
N LYS A 60 35.93 16.43 -9.94
CA LYS A 60 35.39 16.48 -8.57
C LYS A 60 34.20 15.54 -8.42
N TYR A 61 34.01 15.05 -7.20
CA TYR A 61 32.76 14.37 -6.82
C TYR A 61 31.77 15.41 -6.33
N SER A 62 30.55 15.32 -6.85
CA SER A 62 29.41 16.13 -6.45
C SER A 62 28.30 15.26 -5.88
N PHE A 63 27.66 15.73 -4.82
CA PHE A 63 26.47 15.09 -4.27
C PHE A 63 25.26 15.43 -5.15
N ILE A 64 24.57 14.41 -5.62
CA ILE A 64 23.33 14.55 -6.39
C ILE A 64 22.19 14.04 -5.54
N SER A 65 21.29 14.95 -5.13
CA SER A 65 20.13 14.59 -4.34
C SER A 65 19.17 13.73 -5.15
N LYS A 66 18.74 12.61 -4.57
CA LYS A 66 17.74 11.71 -5.13
C LYS A 66 16.36 11.91 -4.51
N GLY A 67 16.30 12.20 -3.22
CA GLY A 67 15.05 12.41 -2.51
C GLY A 67 15.23 12.71 -1.03
N LYS A 68 14.11 12.73 -0.32
CA LYS A 68 14.06 12.85 1.13
C LYS A 68 13.53 11.55 1.72
N LEU A 69 14.12 11.12 2.82
CA LEU A 69 13.62 10.00 3.60
C LEU A 69 12.24 10.34 4.21
N ASN A 70 11.34 9.40 4.19
CA ASN A 70 9.96 9.56 4.67
C ASN A 70 9.53 8.48 5.67
N GLY A 71 10.47 7.78 6.29
CA GLY A 71 10.18 6.79 7.32
C GLY A 71 9.43 7.37 8.50
N GLU A 72 8.56 6.57 9.09
CA GLU A 72 7.65 7.03 10.15
C GLU A 72 7.61 6.08 11.35
N PHE A 73 8.43 5.02 11.35
CA PHE A 73 8.48 4.04 12.43
C PHE A 73 9.33 4.55 13.60
N GLY A 74 8.87 4.28 14.82
CA GLY A 74 9.69 4.43 16.00
C GLY A 74 10.87 3.44 16.02
N GLU A 75 11.86 3.67 16.87
CA GLU A 75 13.08 2.87 16.92
C GLU A 75 12.82 1.37 17.12
N LEU A 76 11.98 1.01 18.10
CA LEU A 76 11.65 -0.39 18.38
C LEU A 76 10.87 -1.04 17.23
N GLN A 77 9.92 -0.31 16.64
CA GLN A 77 9.14 -0.77 15.49
C GLN A 77 10.05 -1.01 14.28
N THR A 78 10.97 -0.09 14.01
CA THR A 78 11.99 -0.23 12.96
C THR A 78 12.81 -1.49 13.13
N LYS A 79 13.34 -1.71 14.34
CA LYS A 79 14.14 -2.91 14.67
C LYS A 79 13.36 -4.20 14.47
N ASN A 80 12.13 -4.26 14.97
CA ASN A 80 11.27 -5.44 14.83
C ASN A 80 10.92 -5.71 13.36
N PHE A 81 10.64 -4.66 12.58
CA PHE A 81 10.35 -4.78 11.15
C PHE A 81 11.53 -5.38 10.38
N ILE A 82 12.75 -4.86 10.58
CA ILE A 82 13.97 -5.34 9.90
C ILE A 82 14.28 -6.78 10.24
N GLN A 83 14.05 -7.18 11.49
CA GLN A 83 14.27 -8.57 11.92
C GLN A 83 13.31 -9.55 11.26
N ARG A 84 12.09 -9.12 10.94
CA ARG A 84 11.03 -9.98 10.43
C ARG A 84 10.87 -9.94 8.92
N TYR A 85 10.92 -8.77 8.31
CA TYR A 85 10.60 -8.59 6.91
C TYR A 85 11.85 -8.33 6.06
N GLU A 86 11.76 -8.80 4.81
CA GLU A 86 12.72 -8.51 3.75
C GLU A 86 12.00 -7.84 2.58
N VAL A 87 12.61 -6.81 2.00
CA VAL A 87 12.16 -6.21 0.74
C VAL A 87 12.70 -7.05 -0.41
N GLN A 88 11.83 -7.74 -1.12
CA GLN A 88 12.19 -8.59 -2.25
C GLN A 88 12.21 -7.83 -3.57
N PHE A 89 11.33 -6.87 -3.73
CA PHE A 89 11.23 -6.00 -4.89
C PHE A 89 10.47 -4.72 -4.54
N HIS A 90 10.95 -3.59 -5.02
CA HIS A 90 10.27 -2.31 -4.87
C HIS A 90 10.15 -1.63 -6.23
N GLN A 91 8.94 -1.23 -6.59
CA GLN A 91 8.67 -0.35 -7.71
C GLN A 91 8.60 1.09 -7.21
N PRO A 92 9.62 1.93 -7.50
CA PRO A 92 9.55 3.35 -7.17
C PRO A 92 8.39 4.04 -7.90
N ASN A 93 8.07 5.25 -7.50
CA ASN A 93 7.08 6.07 -8.19
C ASN A 93 7.30 6.09 -9.70
N THR A 94 6.32 5.60 -10.42
CA THR A 94 6.24 5.79 -11.87
C THR A 94 5.73 7.19 -12.20
N THR A 95 5.79 7.58 -13.45
CA THR A 95 5.18 8.84 -13.94
C THR A 95 3.67 8.91 -13.72
N SER A 96 3.01 7.76 -13.57
CA SER A 96 1.59 7.65 -13.22
C SER A 96 1.31 7.76 -11.72
N GLY A 97 2.34 7.86 -10.89
CA GLY A 97 2.22 7.86 -9.42
C GLY A 97 2.07 6.47 -8.79
N PHE A 98 2.15 5.39 -9.59
CA PHE A 98 2.10 4.02 -9.07
C PHE A 98 3.39 3.67 -8.32
N SER A 99 3.25 3.05 -7.16
CA SER A 99 4.34 2.42 -6.41
C SER A 99 3.82 1.23 -5.60
N ALA A 100 4.62 0.18 -5.52
CA ALA A 100 4.31 -1.00 -4.72
C ALA A 100 5.59 -1.73 -4.30
N THR A 101 5.48 -2.54 -3.25
CA THR A 101 6.62 -3.26 -2.68
C THR A 101 6.24 -4.70 -2.37
N LEU A 102 7.08 -5.63 -2.78
CA LEU A 102 7.00 -7.04 -2.41
C LEU A 102 7.86 -7.28 -1.17
N PHE A 103 7.22 -7.65 -0.08
CA PHE A 103 7.85 -8.05 1.17
C PHE A 103 7.80 -9.58 1.33
N TYR A 104 8.77 -10.11 2.06
CA TYR A 104 8.75 -11.48 2.55
C TYR A 104 8.76 -11.48 4.07
N ASP A 105 7.78 -12.15 4.67
CA ASP A 105 7.68 -12.35 6.12
C ASP A 105 8.41 -13.64 6.50
N LYS A 106 9.58 -13.50 7.15
CA LYS A 106 10.39 -14.65 7.60
C LYS A 106 9.74 -15.46 8.71
N GLN A 107 8.82 -14.87 9.48
CA GLN A 107 8.15 -15.57 10.59
C GLN A 107 6.97 -16.41 10.10
N LYS A 108 6.17 -15.87 9.17
CA LYS A 108 4.99 -16.56 8.62
C LYS A 108 5.28 -17.35 7.35
N ASP A 109 6.46 -17.19 6.78
CA ASP A 109 6.86 -17.79 5.51
C ASP A 109 5.88 -17.45 4.37
N GLU A 110 5.51 -16.17 4.27
CA GLU A 110 4.56 -15.66 3.28
C GLU A 110 5.08 -14.42 2.55
N PHE A 111 4.53 -14.16 1.37
CA PHE A 111 4.78 -12.94 0.63
C PHE A 111 3.66 -11.94 0.85
N ILE A 112 4.02 -10.66 1.01
CA ILE A 112 3.06 -9.58 1.11
C ILE A 112 3.39 -8.53 0.05
N VAL A 113 2.40 -8.15 -0.75
CA VAL A 113 2.49 -7.01 -1.67
C VAL A 113 1.78 -5.83 -1.04
N GLY A 114 2.52 -4.77 -0.77
CA GLY A 114 2.00 -3.50 -0.29
C GLY A 114 1.87 -2.49 -1.43
N PHE A 115 0.66 -1.99 -1.66
CA PHE A 115 0.36 -0.96 -2.66
C PHE A 115 0.31 0.40 -1.99
N ARG A 116 1.05 1.38 -2.54
CA ARG A 116 1.07 2.72 -2.01
C ARG A 116 -0.16 3.51 -2.45
N GLY A 117 -0.75 4.23 -1.50
CA GLY A 117 -1.78 5.23 -1.76
C GLY A 117 -1.21 6.57 -2.22
N THR A 118 -2.07 7.57 -2.32
CA THR A 118 -1.66 8.95 -2.63
C THR A 118 -1.12 9.64 -1.38
N GLU A 119 0.01 10.31 -1.50
CA GLU A 119 0.58 11.10 -0.41
C GLU A 119 -0.04 12.50 -0.33
N GLY A 120 -0.32 12.95 0.89
CA GLY A 120 -0.38 14.37 1.22
C GLY A 120 -1.69 15.13 0.99
N PHE A 121 -2.83 14.48 0.67
CA PHE A 121 -4.09 15.19 0.48
C PHE A 121 -5.24 14.58 1.28
N TRP A 122 -5.87 15.39 2.14
CA TRP A 122 -6.81 14.93 3.16
C TRP A 122 -8.13 15.70 3.17
N ASN A 123 -8.68 16.04 1.99
CA ASN A 123 -9.97 16.73 1.88
C ASN A 123 -10.83 16.17 0.73
N ILE A 124 -12.06 16.66 0.61
CA ILE A 124 -13.04 16.21 -0.40
C ILE A 124 -12.52 16.38 -1.83
N ASP A 125 -11.69 17.41 -2.08
CA ASP A 125 -11.09 17.65 -3.40
C ASP A 125 -10.15 16.50 -3.80
N THR A 126 -9.56 15.84 -2.82
CA THR A 126 -8.70 14.65 -3.02
C THR A 126 -9.46 13.44 -3.55
N MET A 127 -10.75 13.30 -3.22
CA MET A 127 -11.57 12.24 -3.80
C MET A 127 -11.71 12.42 -5.31
N GLN A 128 -11.76 13.66 -5.79
CA GLN A 128 -11.75 13.94 -7.24
C GLN A 128 -10.39 13.58 -7.86
N ASP A 129 -9.29 13.88 -7.16
CA ASP A 129 -7.93 13.56 -7.63
C ASP A 129 -7.65 12.05 -7.61
N ILE A 130 -8.12 11.33 -6.58
CA ILE A 130 -8.10 9.86 -6.54
C ILE A 130 -8.92 9.30 -7.71
N THR A 131 -10.10 9.86 -7.94
CA THR A 131 -10.98 9.45 -9.03
C THR A 131 -10.36 9.74 -10.41
N LEU A 132 -9.70 10.87 -10.58
CA LEU A 132 -8.94 11.22 -11.79
C LEU A 132 -7.72 10.32 -11.97
N SER A 133 -7.03 9.96 -10.90
CA SER A 133 -5.90 9.02 -10.91
C SER A 133 -6.32 7.60 -11.30
N LEU A 134 -7.53 7.19 -10.89
CA LEU A 134 -8.14 5.91 -11.25
C LEU A 134 -8.61 5.88 -12.72
N ASN A 135 -8.95 7.03 -13.30
CA ASN A 135 -9.38 7.15 -14.70
C ASN A 135 -8.23 6.96 -15.70
N GLY A 136 -6.98 6.95 -15.24
CA GLY A 136 -5.83 6.80 -16.13
C GLY A 136 -5.57 5.33 -16.45
N ASN A 137 -5.67 4.94 -17.71
CA ASN A 137 -5.16 3.67 -18.25
C ASN A 137 -3.67 3.44 -17.90
N ILE A 138 -2.99 4.47 -17.45
CA ILE A 138 -1.54 4.50 -17.16
C ILE A 138 -1.20 3.74 -15.87
N GLN A 139 -2.01 3.86 -14.81
CA GLN A 139 -1.78 3.07 -13.59
C GLN A 139 -2.07 1.57 -13.80
N SER A 140 -2.99 1.25 -14.69
CA SER A 140 -3.31 -0.14 -15.05
C SER A 140 -2.15 -0.87 -15.70
N SER A 141 -1.37 -0.21 -16.57
CA SER A 141 -0.16 -0.82 -17.18
C SER A 141 0.95 -1.01 -16.16
N SER A 142 1.23 0.01 -15.34
CA SER A 142 2.22 -0.08 -14.27
C SER A 142 1.89 -1.15 -13.24
N LEU A 143 0.61 -1.32 -12.90
CA LEU A 143 0.15 -2.40 -12.02
C LEU A 143 0.41 -3.78 -12.64
N LEU A 144 0.08 -3.97 -13.91
CA LEU A 144 0.34 -5.25 -14.59
C LEU A 144 1.84 -5.55 -14.68
N GLU A 145 2.65 -4.58 -15.10
CA GLU A 145 4.11 -4.72 -15.17
C GLU A 145 4.71 -5.11 -13.81
N PHE A 146 4.25 -4.46 -12.75
CA PHE A 146 4.66 -4.82 -11.38
C PHE A 146 4.28 -6.26 -11.03
N LEU A 147 3.04 -6.68 -11.28
CA LEU A 147 2.58 -8.04 -11.00
C LEU A 147 3.35 -9.08 -11.81
N GLU A 148 3.77 -8.76 -13.04
CA GLU A 148 4.63 -9.63 -13.83
C GLU A 148 6.03 -9.79 -13.22
N GLN A 149 6.60 -8.73 -12.64
CA GLN A 149 7.86 -8.83 -11.89
C GLN A 149 7.69 -9.68 -10.62
N VAL A 150 6.62 -9.44 -9.86
CA VAL A 150 6.29 -10.28 -8.69
C VAL A 150 6.18 -11.75 -9.12
N ASN A 151 5.44 -12.04 -10.22
CA ASN A 151 5.28 -13.39 -10.74
C ASN A 151 6.62 -14.09 -11.03
N LYS A 152 7.59 -13.36 -11.59
CA LYS A 152 8.94 -13.91 -11.85
C LYS A 152 9.68 -14.27 -10.55
N ILE A 153 9.53 -13.45 -9.52
CA ILE A 153 10.23 -13.61 -8.23
C ILE A 153 9.66 -14.78 -7.43
N ILE A 154 8.31 -14.89 -7.39
CA ILE A 154 7.61 -15.89 -6.57
C ILE A 154 7.35 -17.20 -7.31
N LYS A 155 7.62 -17.26 -8.60
CA LYS A 155 7.42 -18.45 -9.44
C LYS A 155 8.04 -19.68 -8.78
N ASN A 156 7.24 -20.75 -8.67
CA ASN A 156 7.61 -22.02 -8.02
C ASN A 156 7.83 -21.95 -6.50
N LYS A 157 7.53 -20.82 -5.86
CA LYS A 157 7.55 -20.69 -4.40
C LYS A 157 6.11 -20.85 -3.88
N HIS A 158 5.68 -22.05 -3.58
CA HIS A 158 4.33 -22.35 -3.10
C HIS A 158 4.05 -21.79 -1.71
N LYS A 159 4.01 -20.45 -1.58
CA LYS A 159 3.80 -19.72 -0.34
C LYS A 159 2.51 -18.92 -0.41
N ARG A 160 1.95 -18.63 0.75
CA ARG A 160 0.82 -17.72 0.90
C ARG A 160 1.20 -16.32 0.41
N ILE A 161 0.27 -15.65 -0.24
CA ILE A 161 0.45 -14.30 -0.79
C ILE A 161 -0.68 -13.43 -0.30
N ILE A 162 -0.33 -12.29 0.27
CA ILE A 162 -1.27 -11.31 0.82
C ILE A 162 -1.08 -9.98 0.09
N PHE A 163 -2.17 -9.33 -0.28
CA PHE A 163 -2.14 -7.96 -0.77
C PHE A 163 -2.65 -7.00 0.30
N VAL A 164 -1.96 -5.89 0.50
CA VAL A 164 -2.34 -4.87 1.48
C VAL A 164 -2.27 -3.48 0.86
N GLY A 165 -3.10 -2.56 1.35
CA GLY A 165 -3.02 -1.17 0.93
C GLY A 165 -3.94 -0.26 1.74
N HIS A 166 -3.52 0.99 1.85
CA HIS A 166 -4.26 2.08 2.50
C HIS A 166 -4.76 3.07 1.45
N SER A 167 -5.96 3.57 1.62
CA SER A 167 -6.53 4.59 0.71
C SER A 167 -6.56 4.09 -0.75
N LEU A 168 -6.02 4.84 -1.69
CA LEU A 168 -5.85 4.43 -3.09
C LEU A 168 -5.06 3.12 -3.21
N GLY A 169 -4.06 2.88 -2.35
CA GLY A 169 -3.31 1.62 -2.33
C GLY A 169 -4.18 0.41 -2.03
N GLY A 170 -5.20 0.56 -1.17
CA GLY A 170 -6.18 -0.49 -0.93
C GLY A 170 -7.09 -0.76 -2.13
N TYR A 171 -7.43 0.26 -2.90
CA TYR A 171 -8.12 0.11 -4.17
C TYR A 171 -7.25 -0.63 -5.20
N LEU A 172 -5.97 -0.25 -5.32
CA LEU A 172 -5.01 -0.93 -6.21
C LEU A 172 -4.80 -2.40 -5.82
N ALA A 173 -4.79 -2.72 -4.52
CA ALA A 173 -4.71 -4.10 -4.03
C ALA A 173 -5.91 -4.95 -4.50
N GLN A 174 -7.12 -4.38 -4.47
CA GLN A 174 -8.33 -5.03 -4.98
C GLN A 174 -8.28 -5.20 -6.50
N MET A 175 -7.82 -4.18 -7.23
CA MET A 175 -7.63 -4.26 -8.68
C MET A 175 -6.58 -5.32 -9.06
N ALA A 176 -5.51 -5.42 -8.27
CA ALA A 176 -4.49 -6.45 -8.46
C ALA A 176 -5.06 -7.87 -8.27
N LEU A 177 -5.95 -8.08 -7.29
CA LEU A 177 -6.68 -9.33 -7.13
C LEU A 177 -7.50 -9.68 -8.38
N ILE A 178 -8.27 -8.71 -8.90
CA ILE A 178 -9.06 -8.89 -10.13
C ILE A 178 -8.15 -9.22 -11.33
N TYR A 179 -6.98 -8.62 -11.40
CA TYR A 179 -6.00 -8.92 -12.45
C TYR A 179 -5.48 -10.36 -12.35
N CYS A 180 -5.15 -10.82 -11.16
CA CYS A 180 -4.65 -12.17 -10.94
C CYS A 180 -5.73 -13.23 -11.18
N ASP A 181 -6.94 -13.04 -10.64
CA ASP A 181 -7.97 -14.07 -10.63
C ASP A 181 -8.84 -14.10 -11.90
N ILE A 182 -8.93 -12.96 -12.59
CA ILE A 182 -9.89 -12.82 -13.68
C ILE A 182 -9.21 -12.37 -14.99
N LYS A 183 -8.69 -11.12 -14.99
CA LYS A 183 -8.30 -10.45 -16.23
C LYS A 183 -7.05 -11.02 -16.88
N TYR A 184 -6.06 -11.39 -16.09
CA TYR A 184 -4.75 -11.87 -16.54
C TYR A 184 -4.36 -13.22 -15.92
N LYS A 185 -5.34 -14.01 -15.53
CA LYS A 185 -5.09 -15.30 -14.86
C LYS A 185 -4.26 -16.28 -15.71
N ASP A 186 -4.31 -16.16 -17.03
CA ASP A 186 -3.50 -16.96 -17.94
C ASP A 186 -2.05 -16.46 -18.07
N LYS A 187 -1.80 -15.22 -17.66
CA LYS A 187 -0.50 -14.54 -17.72
C LYS A 187 0.23 -14.54 -16.37
N LEU A 188 -0.53 -14.42 -15.29
CA LEU A 188 -0.03 -14.41 -13.92
C LEU A 188 -0.28 -15.78 -13.29
N SER A 189 0.80 -16.50 -12.95
CA SER A 189 0.71 -17.86 -12.39
C SER A 189 0.47 -17.87 -10.87
N PHE A 190 0.02 -16.79 -10.29
CA PHE A 190 -0.29 -16.66 -8.87
C PHE A 190 -1.55 -15.84 -8.64
N SER A 191 -2.14 -16.02 -7.49
CA SER A 191 -3.25 -15.24 -6.97
C SER A 191 -3.02 -14.97 -5.47
N PRO A 192 -3.41 -13.80 -4.95
CA PRO A 192 -3.38 -13.59 -3.51
C PRO A 192 -4.39 -14.51 -2.81
N ASN A 193 -4.01 -14.99 -1.64
CA ASN A 193 -4.92 -15.74 -0.76
C ASN A 193 -5.95 -14.80 -0.12
N GLU A 194 -5.51 -13.59 0.27
CA GLU A 194 -6.33 -12.58 0.90
C GLU A 194 -5.84 -11.17 0.53
N VAL A 195 -6.75 -10.21 0.62
CA VAL A 195 -6.51 -8.78 0.44
C VAL A 195 -7.03 -8.04 1.65
N TYR A 196 -6.19 -7.19 2.23
CA TYR A 196 -6.56 -6.33 3.36
C TYR A 196 -6.46 -4.86 2.94
N THR A 197 -7.56 -4.14 3.08
CA THR A 197 -7.62 -2.71 2.77
C THR A 197 -7.85 -1.90 4.03
N PHE A 198 -7.22 -0.72 4.11
CA PHE A 198 -7.30 0.17 5.26
C PHE A 198 -7.79 1.54 4.79
N ASN A 199 -8.93 2.02 5.32
CA ASN A 199 -9.56 3.29 4.92
C ASN A 199 -9.58 3.48 3.40
N SER A 200 -10.02 2.48 2.68
CA SER A 200 -9.95 2.41 1.22
C SER A 200 -11.33 2.32 0.59
N PRO A 201 -11.55 2.92 -0.59
CA PRO A 201 -12.76 2.67 -1.35
C PRO A 201 -12.81 1.22 -1.83
N SER A 202 -14.01 0.66 -1.90
CA SER A 202 -14.26 -0.68 -2.46
C SER A 202 -14.37 -0.64 -3.98
N VAL A 203 -13.90 -1.69 -4.65
CA VAL A 203 -14.17 -1.91 -6.09
C VAL A 203 -15.59 -2.46 -6.32
N TYR A 204 -16.25 -2.97 -5.26
CA TYR A 204 -17.62 -3.48 -5.28
C TYR A 204 -18.55 -2.54 -4.49
N GLY A 205 -19.74 -2.29 -5.01
CA GLY A 205 -20.82 -1.64 -4.26
C GLY A 205 -20.67 -0.14 -4.04
N TRP A 206 -20.23 0.60 -5.05
CA TRP A 206 -20.15 2.07 -5.01
C TRP A 206 -21.54 2.72 -4.92
N ASN A 207 -22.08 2.83 -3.71
CA ASN A 207 -23.23 3.64 -3.38
C ASN A 207 -22.77 4.88 -2.60
N PHE A 208 -22.37 5.92 -3.31
CA PHE A 208 -22.09 7.23 -2.70
C PHE A 208 -23.34 8.10 -2.82
N PRO A 209 -24.17 8.21 -1.78
CA PRO A 209 -25.41 8.97 -1.89
C PRO A 209 -25.24 10.48 -2.08
N ASN A 210 -24.02 11.04 -1.85
CA ASN A 210 -23.81 12.48 -1.84
C ASN A 210 -22.45 12.96 -2.39
N ILE A 211 -21.71 12.13 -3.09
CA ILE A 211 -20.44 12.56 -3.72
C ILE A 211 -20.62 12.54 -5.24
N ALA A 212 -20.38 13.69 -5.87
CA ALA A 212 -20.38 13.81 -7.32
C ALA A 212 -19.14 13.11 -7.91
N ILE A 213 -19.21 11.78 -8.01
CA ILE A 213 -18.21 11.00 -8.73
C ILE A 213 -18.44 11.23 -10.21
N ASN A 214 -17.37 11.47 -10.96
CA ASN A 214 -17.45 11.62 -12.41
C ASN A 214 -18.18 10.39 -13.02
N PRO A 215 -19.28 10.58 -13.77
CA PRO A 215 -20.03 9.47 -14.38
C PRO A 215 -19.17 8.55 -15.25
N ASN A 216 -18.10 9.09 -15.87
CA ASN A 216 -17.16 8.29 -16.65
C ASN A 216 -16.35 7.31 -15.79
N THR A 217 -16.04 7.66 -14.56
CA THR A 217 -15.35 6.75 -13.61
C THR A 217 -16.24 5.60 -13.21
N ILE A 218 -17.50 5.88 -12.89
CA ILE A 218 -18.50 4.86 -12.59
C ILE A 218 -18.65 3.92 -13.78
N LYS A 219 -18.72 4.48 -15.00
CA LYS A 219 -18.85 3.69 -16.22
C LYS A 219 -17.61 2.81 -16.47
N ILE A 220 -16.39 3.34 -16.32
CA ILE A 220 -15.16 2.55 -16.46
C ILE A 220 -15.12 1.42 -15.45
N MET A 221 -15.53 1.68 -14.20
CA MET A 221 -15.59 0.68 -13.16
C MET A 221 -16.68 -0.37 -13.44
N GLN A 222 -17.86 0.06 -13.87
CA GLN A 222 -18.93 -0.85 -14.30
C GLN A 222 -18.53 -1.67 -15.53
N ASP A 223 -17.81 -1.08 -16.49
CA ASP A 223 -17.31 -1.79 -17.66
C ASP A 223 -16.20 -2.80 -17.29
N LEU A 224 -15.36 -2.47 -16.31
CA LEU A 224 -14.35 -3.40 -15.78
C LEU A 224 -14.97 -4.53 -14.96
N LEU A 225 -15.92 -4.23 -14.10
CA LEU A 225 -16.56 -5.18 -13.18
C LEU A 225 -17.74 -5.91 -13.85
N GLY A 226 -18.52 -5.23 -14.69
CA GLY A 226 -19.68 -5.79 -15.38
C GLY A 226 -19.35 -6.84 -16.44
N LYS A 227 -18.11 -6.89 -16.89
CA LYS A 227 -17.61 -7.96 -17.79
C LYS A 227 -17.22 -9.23 -17.07
N TYR A 228 -17.08 -9.18 -15.75
CA TYR A 228 -16.62 -10.32 -14.97
C TYR A 228 -17.76 -10.81 -14.07
N THR A 229 -18.27 -11.99 -14.37
CA THR A 229 -19.32 -12.66 -13.59
C THR A 229 -18.81 -13.31 -12.32
N ILE A 230 -17.49 -13.32 -12.10
CA ILE A 230 -16.85 -13.94 -10.94
C ILE A 230 -16.66 -12.86 -9.86
N ASP A 231 -17.29 -13.07 -8.72
CA ASP A 231 -17.11 -12.27 -7.52
C ASP A 231 -15.91 -12.82 -6.71
N VAL A 232 -14.91 -11.97 -6.47
CA VAL A 232 -13.72 -12.29 -5.67
C VAL A 232 -13.72 -11.53 -4.34
N SER A 233 -14.84 -10.88 -3.99
CA SER A 233 -14.97 -10.07 -2.78
C SER A 233 -14.76 -10.87 -1.49
N GLU A 234 -14.99 -12.18 -1.50
CA GLU A 234 -14.76 -13.07 -0.36
C GLU A 234 -13.30 -13.09 0.13
N LYS A 235 -12.35 -12.79 -0.76
CA LYS A 235 -10.94 -12.67 -0.42
C LYS A 235 -10.57 -11.33 0.21
N ILE A 236 -11.47 -10.35 0.23
CA ILE A 236 -11.18 -8.97 0.62
C ILE A 236 -11.73 -8.72 2.02
N THR A 237 -10.86 -8.26 2.92
CA THR A 237 -11.25 -7.74 4.24
C THR A 237 -10.98 -6.24 4.28
N HIS A 238 -12.03 -5.47 4.56
CA HIS A 238 -11.95 -4.01 4.65
C HIS A 238 -11.85 -3.58 6.12
N ILE A 239 -10.82 -2.84 6.46
CA ILE A 239 -10.63 -2.26 7.79
C ILE A 239 -10.78 -0.74 7.65
N TYR A 240 -11.61 -0.14 8.49
CA TYR A 240 -11.85 1.30 8.45
C TYR A 240 -11.94 1.88 9.85
N ASP A 241 -11.59 3.18 9.97
CA ASP A 241 -11.81 3.94 11.20
C ASP A 241 -13.30 4.31 11.32
N ASN A 242 -13.96 3.85 12.38
CA ASN A 242 -15.38 4.14 12.63
C ASN A 242 -15.58 5.25 13.65
N GLY A 243 -14.55 5.94 14.07
CA GLY A 243 -14.61 7.04 15.05
C GLY A 243 -15.33 8.28 14.54
N LYS A 244 -15.23 8.54 13.26
CA LYS A 244 -16.07 9.47 12.48
C LYS A 244 -16.26 8.85 11.11
N ILE A 245 -17.32 9.26 10.42
CA ILE A 245 -17.63 8.71 9.10
C ILE A 245 -16.45 8.97 8.17
N GLU A 246 -15.70 7.92 7.89
CA GLU A 246 -14.66 7.92 6.88
C GLU A 246 -15.35 7.89 5.51
N ILE A 247 -15.40 9.01 4.82
CA ILE A 247 -16.13 9.17 3.57
C ILE A 247 -15.61 8.19 2.49
N ILE A 248 -14.30 7.96 2.46
CA ILE A 248 -13.67 7.08 1.47
C ILE A 248 -14.08 5.62 1.70
N ALA A 249 -14.21 5.20 2.96
CA ALA A 249 -14.62 3.86 3.32
C ALA A 249 -16.15 3.67 3.38
N SER A 250 -16.94 4.71 3.15
CA SER A 250 -18.40 4.69 3.33
C SER A 250 -19.11 3.62 2.49
N ALA A 251 -18.57 3.27 1.33
CA ALA A 251 -19.09 2.19 0.48
C ALA A 251 -18.99 0.79 1.09
N GLN A 252 -18.22 0.65 2.17
CA GLN A 252 -17.96 -0.64 2.83
C GLN A 252 -18.86 -0.86 4.05
N TYR A 253 -19.57 0.17 4.49
CA TYR A 253 -20.50 0.05 5.64
C TYR A 253 -21.55 -1.02 5.36
N GLY A 254 -21.64 -1.99 6.27
CA GLY A 254 -22.58 -3.10 6.14
C GLY A 254 -22.14 -4.26 5.26
N ALA A 255 -20.94 -4.19 4.65
CA ALA A 255 -20.36 -5.35 3.98
C ALA A 255 -20.01 -6.44 5.01
N SER A 256 -20.24 -7.71 4.67
CA SER A 256 -20.04 -8.85 5.58
C SER A 256 -18.57 -9.03 6.02
N ASN A 257 -17.63 -8.49 5.25
CA ASN A 257 -16.20 -8.56 5.46
C ASN A 257 -15.56 -7.19 5.81
N ALA A 258 -16.37 -6.25 6.30
CA ALA A 258 -15.90 -4.94 6.76
C ALA A 258 -15.77 -4.92 8.29
N LEU A 259 -14.63 -4.42 8.77
CA LEU A 259 -14.31 -4.31 10.20
C LEU A 259 -14.03 -2.86 10.57
N GLY A 260 -14.87 -2.27 11.41
CA GLY A 260 -14.68 -0.94 11.97
C GLY A 260 -13.81 -0.97 13.22
N ILE A 261 -12.81 -0.10 13.26
CA ILE A 261 -11.93 0.10 14.42
C ILE A 261 -12.05 1.56 14.87
N TYR A 262 -12.36 1.76 16.14
CA TYR A 262 -12.44 3.10 16.71
C TYR A 262 -11.06 3.59 17.14
N THR A 263 -10.53 4.61 16.48
CA THR A 263 -9.21 5.18 16.81
C THR A 263 -9.30 6.44 17.67
N GLY A 264 -10.46 7.05 17.78
CA GLY A 264 -10.64 8.36 18.46
C GLY A 264 -10.05 9.53 17.70
N LYS A 265 -9.54 9.31 16.49
CA LYS A 265 -8.98 10.34 15.61
C LYS A 265 -9.89 10.55 14.40
N ASN A 266 -9.88 11.75 13.86
CA ASN A 266 -10.55 12.07 12.59
C ASN A 266 -9.48 12.35 11.55
N ASP A 267 -8.74 11.31 11.20
CA ASP A 267 -7.58 11.41 10.33
C ASP A 267 -7.62 10.23 9.35
N HIS A 268 -7.54 10.51 8.06
CA HIS A 268 -7.49 9.48 7.02
C HIS A 268 -6.16 8.72 7.01
N SER A 269 -5.13 9.20 7.72
CA SER A 269 -3.84 8.50 7.84
C SER A 269 -4.03 7.07 8.36
N ILE A 270 -3.16 6.17 7.91
CA ILE A 270 -3.13 4.80 8.43
C ILE A 270 -2.56 4.73 9.88
N LYS A 271 -1.81 5.74 10.32
CA LYS A 271 -1.15 5.74 11.64
C LYS A 271 -2.11 5.52 12.82
N PRO A 272 -3.28 6.17 12.91
CA PRO A 272 -4.22 5.90 14.00
C PRO A 272 -4.67 4.44 14.05
N LEU A 273 -4.89 3.81 12.90
CA LEU A 273 -5.26 2.37 12.84
C LEU A 273 -4.11 1.49 13.33
N VAL A 274 -2.89 1.72 12.84
CA VAL A 274 -1.69 0.98 13.28
C VAL A 274 -1.50 1.13 14.78
N ASN A 275 -1.52 2.36 15.31
CA ASN A 275 -1.32 2.63 16.73
C ASN A 275 -2.40 1.98 17.60
N THR A 276 -3.66 2.03 17.17
CA THR A 276 -4.77 1.42 17.90
C THR A 276 -4.63 -0.10 17.94
N LEU A 277 -4.25 -0.73 16.84
CA LEU A 277 -4.01 -2.18 16.78
C LEU A 277 -2.86 -2.61 17.69
N TYR A 278 -1.78 -1.83 17.73
CA TYR A 278 -0.70 -2.05 18.70
C TYR A 278 -1.20 -1.92 20.15
N PHE A 279 -1.99 -0.89 20.45
CA PHE A 279 -2.53 -0.63 21.79
C PHE A 279 -3.43 -1.78 22.28
N ILE A 280 -4.34 -2.27 21.45
CA ILE A 280 -5.25 -3.38 21.80
C ILE A 280 -4.49 -4.66 22.17
N LEU A 281 -3.28 -4.86 21.63
CA LEU A 281 -2.44 -6.03 21.90
C LEU A 281 -1.70 -5.97 23.24
N ILE A 282 -1.62 -4.79 23.88
CA ILE A 282 -0.95 -4.60 25.16
C ILE A 282 -1.89 -4.95 26.33
N PHE A 283 -3.19 -4.88 26.10
CA PHE A 283 -4.24 -5.15 27.08
C PHE A 283 -5.04 -6.41 26.71
#